data_5eac6f0ee968c7406305915cfe5a1aae
#
_entry.id   5eac6f0ee968c7406305915cfe5a1aae
#
_cell.length_a   1.000
_cell.length_b   1.000
_cell.length_c   1.000
_cell.angle_alpha   90.00
_cell.angle_beta   90.00
_cell.angle_gamma   90.00
#
_symmetry.space_group_name_H-M   'P 1'
#
loop_
_entity.id
_entity.type
_entity.pdbx_description
1 polymer ?
#
loop_
_entity_poly.entity_id
_entity_poly.type
_entity_poly.pdbx_seq_one_letter_code
_entity_poly.pdbx_strand_id
1 'polypeptide(L)'
;MYTHQKNSITAGVPVAEAKKAVIFIHGRGSSAEDILSLNNHLGIKDAAFFAPQATNNSWYPYSFMAPVKENQPALDSALGLIKELVAEIENAGILQDQIYFVGFSQGACLTLEYITRNAGKYGGAVAFTGGLIGKEINMQNYKGNFKQTPVLITTGDPDPHVPVSRVETSKGILEKMNAMVSLKIYPGKLHTISKQEILLAKEIVFDSNQLR
;
A
#
# COMPACT_ATOMS: atom_id res chain seq x y z
N MET A 1 20.86 4.59 11.69
CA MET A 1 19.43 4.22 11.72
C MET A 1 18.64 5.51 11.87
N TYR A 2 17.45 5.60 11.27
CA TYR A 2 16.63 6.81 11.24
C TYR A 2 15.17 6.49 11.56
N THR A 3 14.42 7.51 11.90
CA THR A 3 12.97 7.48 12.04
C THR A 3 12.34 8.49 11.08
N HIS A 4 11.04 8.32 10.79
CA HIS A 4 10.33 9.24 9.91
C HIS A 4 9.76 10.41 10.68
N GLN A 5 9.82 11.58 10.06
CA GLN A 5 9.10 12.76 10.52
C GLN A 5 7.74 12.80 9.81
N LYS A 6 6.76 13.36 10.50
CA LYS A 6 5.45 13.57 9.90
C LYS A 6 5.54 14.67 8.85
N ASN A 7 5.65 14.24 7.61
CA ASN A 7 5.61 15.10 6.41
C ASN A 7 4.76 14.40 5.36
N SER A 8 3.69 15.06 4.91
CA SER A 8 2.75 14.49 3.95
C SER A 8 2.28 15.58 2.99
N ILE A 9 2.25 15.26 1.71
CA ILE A 9 1.57 16.09 0.72
C ILE A 9 0.11 15.68 0.68
N THR A 10 -0.76 16.68 0.62
CA THR A 10 -2.20 16.49 0.47
C THR A 10 -2.68 17.07 -0.83
N ALA A 11 -3.66 16.45 -1.47
CA ALA A 11 -4.29 16.90 -2.70
C ALA A 11 -5.74 16.39 -2.78
N GLY A 12 -6.41 16.66 -3.89
CA GLY A 12 -7.81 16.31 -4.08
C GLY A 12 -8.75 17.28 -3.40
N VAL A 13 -9.91 16.81 -2.94
CA VAL A 13 -10.85 17.65 -2.20
C VAL A 13 -10.43 17.74 -0.72
N PRO A 14 -10.81 18.81 0.00
CA PRO A 14 -10.57 18.91 1.44
C PRO A 14 -11.13 17.68 2.17
N VAL A 15 -10.41 17.17 3.16
CA VAL A 15 -10.80 15.94 3.88
C VAL A 15 -12.20 16.01 4.48
N ALA A 16 -12.62 17.19 4.93
CA ALA A 16 -13.95 17.42 5.48
C ALA A 16 -15.09 17.32 4.43
N GLU A 17 -14.76 17.41 3.14
CA GLU A 17 -15.70 17.32 2.02
C GLU A 17 -15.56 15.99 1.26
N ALA A 18 -14.51 15.23 1.56
CA ALA A 18 -14.19 14.00 0.85
C ALA A 18 -15.10 12.86 1.28
N LYS A 19 -15.53 12.04 0.31
CA LYS A 19 -16.27 10.79 0.57
C LYS A 19 -15.35 9.62 0.85
N LYS A 20 -14.09 9.72 0.44
CA LYS A 20 -13.07 8.70 0.59
C LYS A 20 -11.68 9.33 0.69
N ALA A 21 -10.74 8.58 1.25
CA ALA A 21 -9.34 8.98 1.31
C ALA A 21 -8.47 7.94 0.60
N VAL A 22 -7.41 8.38 -0.05
CA VAL A 22 -6.42 7.50 -0.67
C VAL A 22 -5.03 7.86 -0.15
N ILE A 23 -4.35 6.88 0.43
CA ILE A 23 -2.98 7.01 0.92
C ILE A 23 -2.04 6.43 -0.13
N PHE A 24 -1.16 7.27 -0.69
CA PHE A 24 -0.17 6.90 -1.69
C PHE A 24 1.20 6.74 -1.04
N ILE A 25 1.83 5.58 -1.21
CA ILE A 25 3.11 5.24 -0.56
C ILE A 25 4.17 4.99 -1.64
N HIS A 26 5.16 5.89 -1.72
CA HIS A 26 6.17 5.88 -2.77
C HIS A 26 7.20 4.75 -2.60
N GLY A 27 7.89 4.42 -3.70
CA GLY A 27 9.01 3.48 -3.71
C GLY A 27 10.29 4.09 -3.14
N ARG A 28 11.30 3.25 -2.91
CA ARG A 28 12.64 3.69 -2.50
C ARG A 28 13.24 4.65 -3.53
N GLY A 29 13.80 5.76 -3.06
CA GLY A 29 14.44 6.77 -3.90
C GLY A 29 13.48 7.72 -4.62
N SER A 30 12.16 7.49 -4.52
CA SER A 30 11.11 8.32 -5.08
C SER A 30 10.58 9.32 -4.04
N SER A 31 9.53 10.04 -4.37
CA SER A 31 8.94 11.07 -3.52
C SER A 31 7.41 10.95 -3.40
N ALA A 32 6.86 11.71 -2.46
CA ALA A 32 5.43 11.85 -2.26
C ALA A 32 4.74 12.45 -3.51
N GLU A 33 5.39 13.42 -4.17
CA GLU A 33 4.91 14.03 -5.42
C GLU A 33 4.83 13.02 -6.55
N ASP A 34 5.87 12.19 -6.71
CA ASP A 34 5.95 11.20 -7.77
C ASP A 34 4.81 10.18 -7.64
N ILE A 35 4.62 9.60 -6.46
CA ILE A 35 3.57 8.59 -6.28
C ILE A 35 2.17 9.20 -6.38
N LEU A 36 1.98 10.42 -5.90
CA LEU A 36 0.71 11.13 -5.99
C LEU A 36 0.30 11.41 -7.45
N SER A 37 1.29 11.61 -8.33
CA SER A 37 1.05 11.81 -9.76
C SER A 37 0.33 10.64 -10.44
N LEU A 38 0.36 9.44 -9.85
CA LEU A 38 -0.39 8.28 -10.35
C LEU A 38 -1.89 8.55 -10.41
N ASN A 39 -2.42 9.48 -9.58
CA ASN A 39 -3.84 9.82 -9.64
C ASN A 39 -4.24 10.45 -10.98
N ASN A 40 -3.33 11.07 -11.71
CA ASN A 40 -3.59 11.58 -13.06
C ASN A 40 -4.00 10.45 -14.02
N HIS A 41 -3.56 9.22 -13.75
CA HIS A 41 -3.85 8.03 -14.53
C HIS A 41 -4.95 7.16 -13.91
N LEU A 42 -5.01 7.07 -12.58
CA LEU A 42 -6.07 6.38 -11.86
C LEU A 42 -7.40 7.11 -12.00
N GLY A 43 -7.39 8.44 -12.06
CA GLY A 43 -8.58 9.24 -12.26
C GLY A 43 -9.60 9.16 -11.12
N ILE A 44 -9.12 8.96 -9.90
CA ILE A 44 -9.96 8.88 -8.69
C ILE A 44 -10.54 10.27 -8.41
N LYS A 45 -11.85 10.36 -8.23
CA LYS A 45 -12.58 11.60 -7.96
C LYS A 45 -13.20 11.61 -6.57
N ASP A 46 -13.58 12.78 -6.08
CA ASP A 46 -14.28 12.99 -4.80
C ASP A 46 -13.53 12.38 -3.61
N ALA A 47 -12.20 12.43 -3.65
CA ALA A 47 -11.31 11.87 -2.65
C ALA A 47 -10.31 12.90 -2.12
N ALA A 48 -9.98 12.78 -0.85
CA ALA A 48 -8.79 13.40 -0.27
C ALA A 48 -7.59 12.47 -0.50
N PHE A 49 -6.49 13.03 -0.96
CA PHE A 49 -5.25 12.29 -1.23
C PHE A 49 -4.19 12.67 -0.22
N PHE A 50 -3.49 11.65 0.27
CA PHE A 50 -2.41 11.78 1.23
C PHE A 50 -1.19 11.01 0.71
N ALA A 51 -0.06 11.67 0.62
CA ALA A 51 1.20 11.05 0.25
C ALA A 51 2.27 11.39 1.29
N PRO A 52 2.49 10.52 2.29
CA PRO A 52 3.56 10.74 3.24
C PRO A 52 4.93 10.58 2.58
N GLN A 53 5.89 11.40 3.03
CA GLN A 53 7.26 11.41 2.54
C GLN A 53 8.18 10.66 3.49
N ALA A 54 8.86 9.66 2.99
CA ALA A 54 9.86 8.93 3.74
C ALA A 54 11.13 9.78 3.96
N THR A 55 11.68 9.77 5.17
CA THR A 55 13.00 10.33 5.47
C THR A 55 14.04 9.68 4.55
N ASN A 56 14.92 10.47 3.96
CA ASN A 56 15.93 10.02 2.99
C ASN A 56 15.33 9.26 1.79
N ASN A 57 14.11 9.53 1.42
CA ASN A 57 13.37 8.87 0.33
C ASN A 57 13.35 7.32 0.47
N SER A 58 13.37 6.80 1.69
CA SER A 58 13.39 5.35 1.95
C SER A 58 12.66 5.01 3.26
N TRP A 59 11.68 4.12 3.19
CA TRP A 59 10.88 3.69 4.35
C TRP A 59 11.67 2.82 5.33
N TYR A 60 12.65 2.08 4.84
CA TYR A 60 13.57 1.27 5.64
C TYR A 60 14.85 0.99 4.85
N PRO A 61 16.02 0.78 5.50
CA PRO A 61 17.32 0.83 4.83
C PRO A 61 17.61 -0.35 3.91
N TYR A 62 17.22 -1.57 4.28
CA TYR A 62 17.61 -2.79 3.56
C TYR A 62 16.48 -3.36 2.70
N SER A 63 16.68 -4.56 2.14
CA SER A 63 15.63 -5.28 1.42
C SER A 63 14.43 -5.57 2.32
N PHE A 64 13.23 -5.60 1.74
CA PHE A 64 12.04 -6.04 2.46
C PHE A 64 12.12 -7.52 2.89
N MET A 65 13.00 -8.30 2.26
CA MET A 65 13.29 -9.70 2.62
C MET A 65 14.45 -9.86 3.61
N ALA A 66 15.06 -8.76 4.08
CA ALA A 66 16.04 -8.81 5.15
C ALA A 66 15.38 -9.17 6.50
N PRO A 67 16.14 -9.63 7.50
CA PRO A 67 15.63 -9.74 8.86
C PRO A 67 15.02 -8.44 9.33
N VAL A 68 13.80 -8.48 9.89
CA VAL A 68 13.04 -7.27 10.29
C VAL A 68 13.86 -6.35 11.18
N LYS A 69 14.66 -6.91 12.11
CA LYS A 69 15.52 -6.14 13.02
C LYS A 69 16.54 -5.24 12.31
N GLU A 70 16.97 -5.60 11.11
CA GLU A 70 17.90 -4.79 10.32
C GLU A 70 17.22 -3.56 9.73
N ASN A 71 15.92 -3.65 9.49
CA ASN A 71 15.10 -2.55 8.99
C ASN A 71 14.54 -1.64 10.09
N GLN A 72 14.69 -2.03 11.37
CA GLN A 72 14.29 -1.22 12.52
C GLN A 72 15.36 -0.19 12.90
N PRO A 73 15.03 0.96 13.51
CA PRO A 73 13.67 1.39 13.87
C PRO A 73 12.88 2.03 12.71
N ALA A 74 13.48 2.21 11.53
CA ALA A 74 12.86 2.93 10.42
C ALA A 74 11.52 2.29 9.98
N LEU A 75 11.47 0.96 9.88
CA LEU A 75 10.25 0.24 9.52
C LEU A 75 9.12 0.46 10.55
N ASP A 76 9.44 0.41 11.84
CA ASP A 76 8.45 0.63 12.89
C ASP A 76 7.93 2.06 12.87
N SER A 77 8.83 3.02 12.64
CA SER A 77 8.49 4.43 12.47
C SER A 77 7.60 4.66 11.23
N ALA A 78 7.88 3.99 10.11
CA ALA A 78 7.06 4.08 8.90
C ALA A 78 5.64 3.54 9.14
N LEU A 79 5.52 2.38 9.78
CA LEU A 79 4.23 1.79 10.14
C LEU A 79 3.45 2.66 11.12
N GLY A 80 4.16 3.26 12.10
CA GLY A 80 3.59 4.22 13.05
C GLY A 80 3.04 5.47 12.35
N LEU A 81 3.81 6.04 11.42
CA LEU A 81 3.39 7.21 10.64
C LEU A 81 2.12 6.94 9.82
N ILE A 82 2.03 5.78 9.17
CA ILE A 82 0.81 5.41 8.42
C ILE A 82 -0.37 5.22 9.39
N LYS A 83 -0.13 4.62 10.55
CA LYS A 83 -1.18 4.42 11.57
C LYS A 83 -1.73 5.75 12.09
N GLU A 84 -0.86 6.71 12.37
CA GLU A 84 -1.27 8.06 12.76
C GLU A 84 -2.06 8.75 11.66
N LEU A 85 -1.62 8.64 10.41
CA LEU A 85 -2.32 9.23 9.27
C LEU A 85 -3.72 8.63 9.09
N VAL A 86 -3.87 7.31 9.21
CA VAL A 86 -5.18 6.65 9.16
C VAL A 86 -6.09 7.16 10.27
N ALA A 87 -5.57 7.26 11.51
CA ALA A 87 -6.34 7.78 12.63
C ALA A 87 -6.78 9.25 12.42
N GLU A 88 -5.95 10.08 11.82
CA GLU A 88 -6.32 11.46 11.46
C GLU A 88 -7.44 11.52 10.41
N ILE A 89 -7.37 10.65 9.40
CA ILE A 89 -8.40 10.53 8.37
C ILE A 89 -9.74 10.07 8.99
N GLU A 90 -9.70 9.09 9.88
CA GLU A 90 -10.89 8.61 10.60
C GLU A 90 -11.46 9.69 11.52
N ASN A 91 -10.62 10.42 12.25
CA ASN A 91 -11.03 11.55 13.09
C ASN A 91 -11.63 12.71 12.28
N ALA A 92 -11.25 12.85 11.02
CA ALA A 92 -11.86 13.82 10.10
C ALA A 92 -13.24 13.35 9.55
N GLY A 93 -13.69 12.14 9.92
CA GLY A 93 -15.04 11.63 9.59
C GLY A 93 -15.07 10.63 8.43
N ILE A 94 -13.93 10.26 7.83
CA ILE A 94 -13.89 9.24 6.77
C ILE A 94 -13.83 7.85 7.43
N LEU A 95 -14.81 7.00 7.12
CA LEU A 95 -14.88 5.65 7.67
C LEU A 95 -13.75 4.76 7.11
N GLN A 96 -13.32 3.77 7.87
CA GLN A 96 -12.24 2.85 7.48
C GLN A 96 -12.50 2.17 6.12
N ASP A 97 -13.75 1.80 5.83
CA ASP A 97 -14.14 1.19 4.56
C ASP A 97 -14.19 2.17 3.37
N GLN A 98 -13.86 3.44 3.61
CA GLN A 98 -13.64 4.48 2.60
C GLN A 98 -12.16 4.90 2.52
N ILE A 99 -11.25 4.23 3.23
CA ILE A 99 -9.80 4.46 3.15
C ILE A 99 -9.19 3.45 2.20
N TYR A 100 -8.44 3.96 1.22
CA TYR A 100 -7.76 3.18 0.19
C TYR A 100 -6.24 3.39 0.29
N PHE A 101 -5.50 2.40 -0.18
CA PHE A 101 -4.04 2.45 -0.22
C PHE A 101 -3.53 2.17 -1.64
N VAL A 102 -2.51 2.91 -2.06
CA VAL A 102 -1.77 2.68 -3.31
C VAL A 102 -0.29 2.75 -3.02
N GLY A 103 0.43 1.66 -3.25
CA GLY A 103 1.87 1.61 -3.04
C GLY A 103 2.62 1.06 -4.24
N PHE A 104 3.87 1.51 -4.42
CA PHE A 104 4.78 0.97 -5.42
C PHE A 104 6.07 0.48 -4.77
N SER A 105 6.57 -0.71 -5.16
CA SER A 105 7.86 -1.26 -4.75
C SER A 105 8.00 -1.30 -3.22
N GLN A 106 8.93 -0.57 -2.62
CA GLN A 106 9.07 -0.47 -1.17
C GLN A 106 7.77 0.02 -0.51
N GLY A 107 7.07 0.96 -1.14
CA GLY A 107 5.77 1.43 -0.68
C GLY A 107 4.66 0.38 -0.82
N ALA A 108 4.72 -0.48 -1.84
CA ALA A 108 3.79 -1.61 -1.97
C ALA A 108 4.00 -2.64 -0.85
N CYS A 109 5.26 -2.95 -0.52
CA CYS A 109 5.59 -3.81 0.62
C CYS A 109 5.08 -3.22 1.93
N LEU A 110 5.29 -1.92 2.15
CA LEU A 110 4.82 -1.22 3.35
C LEU A 110 3.30 -1.15 3.42
N THR A 111 2.62 -0.94 2.29
CA THR A 111 1.15 -1.02 2.19
C THR A 111 0.64 -2.38 2.65
N LEU A 112 1.14 -3.46 2.05
CA LEU A 112 0.72 -4.81 2.42
C LEU A 112 1.01 -5.13 3.88
N GLU A 113 2.18 -4.77 4.38
CA GLU A 113 2.57 -4.98 5.78
C GLU A 113 1.64 -4.23 6.74
N TYR A 114 1.36 -2.95 6.45
CA TYR A 114 0.49 -2.13 7.29
C TYR A 114 -0.93 -2.69 7.36
N ILE A 115 -1.57 -2.91 6.21
CA ILE A 115 -2.96 -3.38 6.18
C ILE A 115 -3.09 -4.80 6.77
N THR A 116 -2.07 -5.64 6.66
CA THR A 116 -2.10 -7.00 7.20
C THR A 116 -1.92 -6.99 8.73
N ARG A 117 -1.09 -6.09 9.27
CA ARG A 117 -0.96 -5.91 10.73
C ARG A 117 -2.21 -5.29 11.36
N ASN A 118 -2.96 -4.52 10.59
CA ASN A 118 -4.14 -3.79 11.03
C ASN A 118 -5.37 -4.20 10.20
N ALA A 119 -5.57 -5.52 10.01
CA ALA A 119 -6.62 -6.00 9.13
C ALA A 119 -8.01 -5.61 9.60
N GLY A 120 -8.72 -4.93 8.74
CA GLY A 120 -10.07 -4.43 8.90
C GLY A 120 -10.77 -4.27 7.56
N LYS A 121 -11.98 -3.73 7.56
CA LYS A 121 -12.68 -3.39 6.33
C LYS A 121 -12.13 -2.06 5.82
N TYR A 122 -11.25 -2.11 4.82
CA TYR A 122 -10.81 -0.94 4.06
C TYR A 122 -11.59 -0.83 2.75
N GLY A 123 -11.56 0.34 2.12
CA GLY A 123 -12.12 0.54 0.79
C GLY A 123 -11.40 -0.34 -0.25
N GLY A 124 -10.09 -0.46 -0.13
CA GLY A 124 -9.27 -1.36 -0.93
C GLY A 124 -7.79 -1.01 -0.88
N ALA A 125 -6.96 -1.88 -1.46
CA ALA A 125 -5.53 -1.65 -1.55
C ALA A 125 -4.95 -2.10 -2.89
N VAL A 126 -3.99 -1.33 -3.39
CA VAL A 126 -3.21 -1.64 -4.60
C VAL A 126 -1.73 -1.68 -4.23
N ALA A 127 -1.10 -2.82 -4.47
CA ALA A 127 0.32 -3.03 -4.29
C ALA A 127 0.97 -3.32 -5.65
N PHE A 128 1.53 -2.29 -6.28
CA PHE A 128 2.29 -2.44 -7.51
C PHE A 128 3.70 -2.94 -7.18
N THR A 129 3.95 -4.22 -7.40
CA THR A 129 5.20 -4.93 -7.16
C THR A 129 5.65 -4.89 -5.70
N GLY A 130 5.03 -5.72 -4.86
CA GLY A 130 5.34 -5.80 -3.42
C GLY A 130 4.95 -7.13 -2.79
N GLY A 131 5.42 -7.36 -1.57
CA GLY A 131 5.11 -8.51 -0.73
C GLY A 131 5.30 -8.19 0.74
N LEU A 132 4.82 -9.04 1.64
CA LEU A 132 4.97 -8.91 3.08
C LEU A 132 6.45 -8.89 3.50
N ILE A 133 6.76 -8.09 4.52
CA ILE A 133 8.12 -7.74 4.94
C ILE A 133 8.70 -8.78 5.91
N GLY A 134 10.00 -9.06 5.77
CA GLY A 134 10.81 -9.91 6.65
C GLY A 134 11.42 -11.10 5.92
N LYS A 135 12.59 -11.55 6.39
CA LYS A 135 13.23 -12.79 5.90
C LYS A 135 12.28 -13.96 6.07
N GLU A 136 11.74 -14.09 7.27
CA GLU A 136 10.64 -14.98 7.62
C GLU A 136 9.41 -14.15 7.97
N ILE A 137 8.26 -14.56 7.47
CA ILE A 137 7.01 -13.87 7.76
C ILE A 137 6.52 -14.28 9.15
N ASN A 138 6.47 -13.33 10.07
CA ASN A 138 6.00 -13.59 11.43
C ASN A 138 4.47 -13.44 11.51
N MET A 139 3.76 -14.55 11.47
CA MET A 139 2.29 -14.60 11.54
C MET A 139 1.71 -14.00 12.83
N GLN A 140 2.50 -13.90 13.91
CA GLN A 140 2.03 -13.29 15.17
C GLN A 140 1.77 -11.78 15.05
N ASN A 141 2.36 -11.13 14.03
CA ASN A 141 2.12 -9.72 13.74
C ASN A 141 0.77 -9.48 13.08
N TYR A 142 0.14 -10.51 12.50
CA TYR A 142 -1.03 -10.37 11.66
C TYR A 142 -2.29 -10.81 12.40
N LYS A 143 -3.14 -9.81 12.70
CA LYS A 143 -4.38 -10.02 13.46
C LYS A 143 -5.54 -9.30 12.77
N GLY A 144 -6.74 -9.79 13.02
CA GLY A 144 -7.96 -9.21 12.46
C GLY A 144 -8.50 -9.95 11.24
N ASN A 145 -9.38 -9.31 10.52
CA ASN A 145 -10.08 -9.87 9.37
C ASN A 145 -10.37 -8.75 8.36
N PHE A 146 -10.01 -8.95 7.11
CA PHE A 146 -10.20 -7.97 6.04
C PHE A 146 -11.67 -7.76 5.62
N LYS A 147 -12.57 -8.63 6.05
CA LYS A 147 -14.01 -8.52 5.73
C LYS A 147 -14.27 -8.28 4.24
N GLN A 148 -13.63 -9.07 3.40
CA GLN A 148 -13.70 -9.00 1.94
C GLN A 148 -13.18 -7.66 1.34
N THR A 149 -12.21 -7.02 1.97
CA THR A 149 -11.50 -5.88 1.37
C THR A 149 -10.84 -6.30 0.05
N PRO A 150 -11.08 -5.59 -1.07
CA PRO A 150 -10.39 -5.86 -2.32
C PRO A 150 -8.92 -5.46 -2.24
N VAL A 151 -8.03 -6.36 -2.61
CA VAL A 151 -6.58 -6.12 -2.66
C VAL A 151 -6.04 -6.56 -4.01
N LEU A 152 -5.51 -5.63 -4.79
CA LEU A 152 -4.77 -5.94 -6.00
C LEU A 152 -3.28 -5.99 -5.71
N ILE A 153 -2.63 -7.08 -6.09
CA ILE A 153 -1.18 -7.21 -6.10
C ILE A 153 -0.74 -7.47 -7.54
N THR A 154 0.21 -6.70 -8.03
CA THR A 154 0.82 -6.96 -9.34
C THR A 154 2.32 -7.14 -9.20
N THR A 155 2.95 -7.87 -10.11
CA THR A 155 4.42 -8.01 -10.18
C THR A 155 4.88 -8.41 -11.57
N GLY A 156 6.18 -8.22 -11.85
CA GLY A 156 6.86 -8.78 -13.01
C GLY A 156 7.41 -10.18 -12.72
N ASP A 157 7.66 -10.95 -13.76
CA ASP A 157 8.41 -12.22 -13.68
C ASP A 157 9.38 -12.34 -14.88
N PRO A 158 10.72 -12.28 -14.62
CA PRO A 158 11.36 -12.04 -13.32
C PRO A 158 11.32 -10.56 -12.89
N ASP A 159 11.25 -10.33 -11.57
CA ASP A 159 11.48 -9.00 -10.99
C ASP A 159 12.78 -9.05 -10.17
N PRO A 160 13.70 -8.07 -10.33
CA PRO A 160 15.02 -8.13 -9.68
C PRO A 160 14.97 -7.93 -8.16
N HIS A 161 13.85 -7.42 -7.63
CA HIS A 161 13.73 -7.04 -6.22
C HIS A 161 12.67 -7.84 -5.47
N VAL A 162 11.60 -8.27 -6.16
CA VAL A 162 10.42 -8.88 -5.54
C VAL A 162 10.15 -10.25 -6.16
N PRO A 163 10.64 -11.34 -5.56
CA PRO A 163 10.40 -12.69 -6.06
C PRO A 163 8.91 -13.04 -6.08
N VAL A 164 8.43 -13.64 -7.16
CA VAL A 164 7.03 -14.08 -7.32
C VAL A 164 6.59 -14.98 -6.16
N SER A 165 7.44 -15.87 -5.69
CA SER A 165 7.14 -16.77 -4.56
C SER A 165 6.78 -16.02 -3.28
N ARG A 166 7.41 -14.85 -3.01
CA ARG A 166 7.06 -14.00 -1.88
C ARG A 166 5.70 -13.33 -2.08
N VAL A 167 5.40 -12.93 -3.31
CA VAL A 167 4.10 -12.31 -3.65
C VAL A 167 2.97 -13.33 -3.47
N GLU A 168 3.15 -14.55 -3.96
CA GLU A 168 2.19 -15.65 -3.79
C GLU A 168 1.98 -16.02 -2.31
N THR A 169 3.06 -16.11 -1.54
CA THR A 169 2.97 -16.31 -0.08
C THR A 169 2.15 -15.19 0.58
N SER A 170 2.42 -13.94 0.20
CA SER A 170 1.69 -12.79 0.73
C SER A 170 0.21 -12.85 0.40
N LYS A 171 -0.14 -13.15 -0.86
CA LYS A 171 -1.52 -13.39 -1.31
C LYS A 171 -2.21 -14.42 -0.41
N GLY A 172 -1.60 -15.60 -0.24
CA GLY A 172 -2.19 -16.69 0.56
C GLY A 172 -2.44 -16.30 2.03
N ILE A 173 -1.59 -15.44 2.62
CA ILE A 173 -1.79 -14.93 3.98
C ILE A 173 -2.99 -13.97 4.04
N LEU A 174 -3.06 -13.01 3.13
CA LEU A 174 -4.16 -12.05 3.08
C LEU A 174 -5.51 -12.77 2.85
N GLU A 175 -5.55 -13.76 1.97
CA GLU A 175 -6.75 -14.58 1.72
C GLU A 175 -7.20 -15.36 2.96
N LYS A 176 -6.25 -15.95 3.71
CA LYS A 176 -6.55 -16.59 5.01
C LYS A 176 -7.11 -15.61 6.03
N MET A 177 -6.80 -14.33 5.91
CA MET A 177 -7.37 -13.25 6.71
C MET A 177 -8.64 -12.64 6.09
N ASN A 178 -9.24 -13.32 5.10
CA ASN A 178 -10.50 -12.95 4.46
C ASN A 178 -10.44 -11.66 3.61
N ALA A 179 -9.32 -11.42 2.91
CA ALA A 179 -9.23 -10.42 1.85
C ALA A 179 -9.66 -11.02 0.50
N MET A 180 -10.23 -10.18 -0.38
CA MET A 180 -10.43 -10.52 -1.80
C MET A 180 -9.18 -10.15 -2.59
N VAL A 181 -8.25 -11.08 -2.74
CA VAL A 181 -6.95 -10.80 -3.38
C VAL A 181 -6.98 -11.16 -4.86
N SER A 182 -6.70 -10.17 -5.71
CA SER A 182 -6.39 -10.35 -7.12
C SER A 182 -4.88 -10.24 -7.32
N LEU A 183 -4.25 -11.29 -7.81
CA LEU A 183 -2.82 -11.29 -8.16
C LEU A 183 -2.66 -11.34 -9.67
N LYS A 184 -1.88 -10.42 -10.24
CA LYS A 184 -1.50 -10.42 -11.65
C LYS A 184 0.01 -10.42 -11.81
N ILE A 185 0.54 -11.46 -12.44
CA ILE A 185 1.95 -11.61 -12.78
C ILE A 185 2.12 -11.32 -14.27
N TYR A 186 3.09 -10.47 -14.62
CA TYR A 186 3.36 -10.05 -16.00
C TYR A 186 4.73 -10.57 -16.44
N PRO A 187 4.80 -11.56 -17.35
CA PRO A 187 6.07 -12.08 -17.86
C PRO A 187 6.89 -10.98 -18.53
N GLY A 188 8.18 -10.90 -18.19
CA GLY A 188 9.13 -9.95 -18.76
C GLY A 188 8.90 -8.48 -18.40
N LYS A 189 7.97 -8.15 -17.51
CA LYS A 189 7.71 -6.78 -17.11
C LYS A 189 8.87 -6.23 -16.28
N LEU A 190 9.35 -5.05 -16.63
CA LEU A 190 10.34 -4.30 -15.86
C LEU A 190 9.76 -3.83 -14.51
N HIS A 191 10.63 -3.44 -13.58
CA HIS A 191 10.25 -2.89 -12.27
C HIS A 191 9.67 -1.47 -12.38
N THR A 192 8.48 -1.37 -12.97
CA THR A 192 7.74 -0.13 -13.22
C THR A 192 6.24 -0.38 -13.04
N ILE A 193 5.44 0.67 -13.08
CA ILE A 193 3.98 0.57 -13.16
C ILE A 193 3.57 0.76 -14.62
N SER A 194 2.88 -0.21 -15.17
CA SER A 194 2.37 -0.18 -16.55
C SER A 194 0.94 0.38 -16.63
N LYS A 195 0.55 0.83 -17.82
CA LYS A 195 -0.83 1.27 -18.08
C LYS A 195 -1.85 0.15 -17.82
N GLN A 196 -1.49 -1.11 -18.09
CA GLN A 196 -2.37 -2.25 -17.84
C GLN A 196 -2.63 -2.45 -16.35
N GLU A 197 -1.61 -2.27 -15.49
CA GLU A 197 -1.76 -2.36 -14.04
C GLU A 197 -2.65 -1.25 -13.48
N ILE A 198 -2.54 -0.03 -14.03
CA ILE A 198 -3.40 1.09 -13.66
C ILE A 198 -4.86 0.82 -14.01
N LEU A 199 -5.13 0.32 -15.22
CA LEU A 199 -6.49 -0.05 -15.63
C LEU A 199 -7.07 -1.14 -14.73
N LEU A 200 -6.27 -2.15 -14.40
CA LEU A 200 -6.69 -3.23 -13.52
C LEU A 200 -6.96 -2.73 -12.08
N ALA A 201 -6.16 -1.78 -11.57
CA ALA A 201 -6.40 -1.16 -10.28
C ALA A 201 -7.72 -0.38 -10.23
N LYS A 202 -8.06 0.34 -11.31
CA LYS A 202 -9.37 1.01 -11.43
C LYS A 202 -10.49 0.00 -11.34
N GLU A 203 -10.46 -1.02 -12.17
CA GLU A 203 -11.51 -2.04 -12.28
C GLU A 203 -11.73 -2.78 -10.94
N ILE A 204 -10.65 -3.28 -10.32
CA ILE A 204 -10.75 -4.15 -9.15
C ILE A 204 -10.98 -3.39 -7.86
N VAL A 205 -10.37 -2.20 -7.70
CA VAL A 205 -10.30 -1.53 -6.39
C VAL A 205 -11.17 -0.27 -6.35
N PHE A 206 -11.19 0.52 -7.42
CA PHE A 206 -11.83 1.83 -7.36
C PHE A 206 -13.23 1.86 -7.98
N ASP A 207 -13.48 1.10 -9.04
CA ASP A 207 -14.77 1.08 -9.76
C ASP A 207 -15.74 0.02 -9.20
N SER A 208 -15.25 -1.08 -8.62
CA SER A 208 -16.07 -2.14 -8.02
C SER A 208 -16.98 -1.66 -6.88
N ASN A 209 -16.67 -0.54 -6.26
CA ASN A 209 -17.49 0.08 -5.21
C ASN A 209 -18.57 1.07 -5.74
N GLN A 210 -18.66 1.28 -7.07
CA GLN A 210 -19.74 2.10 -7.66
C GLN A 210 -21.00 1.27 -7.96
N LEU A 211 -20.95 -0.05 -7.78
CA LEU A 211 -22.05 -0.98 -8.06
C LEU A 211 -22.78 -1.48 -6.81
N ARG A 212 -22.55 -0.83 -5.66
CA ARG A 212 -23.25 -1.18 -4.40
C ARG A 212 -24.05 -0.01 -3.84
#